data_dfd83417846f7f608a973f4d2490ac1e
#
_entry.id   dfd83417846f7f608a973f4d2490ac1e
#
_cell.length_a   1.000
_cell.length_b   1.000
_cell.length_c   1.000
_cell.angle_alpha   90.00
_cell.angle_beta   90.00
_cell.angle_gamma   90.00
#
_symmetry.space_group_name_H-M   'P 1'
#
loop_
_entity.id
_entity.type
_entity.pdbx_description
1 polymer ?
#
loop_
_entity_poly.entity_id
_entity_poly.type
_entity_poly.pdbx_seq_one_letter_code
_entity_poly.pdbx_strand_id
1 'polypeptide(L)'
;QIKDYKIRYELFKKLKKFKYILPSIISKFSYVSPKAKIEEGAILMNGTVVNSKAHIGKNCIINTGVIVEHGTKIGNFNHISTGVIINGDVKIGEKNFIGSGTIIYNQAKVGNKKIIPSLSRVKKVGKNPIYEYSVSFTKRASR
;
A
#
# COMPACT_ATOMS: atom_id res chain seq x y z
N GLN A 1 5.00 -6.04 -15.02
CA GLN A 1 4.00 -6.64 -14.15
C GLN A 1 3.98 -5.96 -12.78
N ILE A 2 2.83 -5.45 -12.40
CA ILE A 2 2.68 -4.53 -11.25
C ILE A 2 2.91 -5.23 -9.89
N LYS A 3 2.71 -6.55 -9.84
CA LYS A 3 2.93 -7.36 -8.62
C LYS A 3 4.41 -7.54 -8.27
N ASP A 4 5.31 -7.41 -9.24
CA ASP A 4 6.74 -7.57 -9.01
C ASP A 4 7.40 -6.19 -8.81
N TYR A 5 7.88 -5.94 -7.62
CA TYR A 5 8.62 -4.72 -7.29
C TYR A 5 10.02 -4.67 -7.94
N LYS A 6 10.59 -5.81 -8.37
CA LYS A 6 12.00 -5.95 -8.74
C LYS A 6 12.41 -4.99 -9.87
N ILE A 7 11.63 -4.95 -10.96
CA ILE A 7 11.94 -4.07 -12.10
C ILE A 7 11.96 -2.61 -11.65
N ARG A 8 10.96 -2.16 -10.88
CA ARG A 8 10.90 -0.79 -10.36
C ARG A 8 12.06 -0.49 -9.41
N TYR A 9 12.43 -1.46 -8.58
CA TYR A 9 13.56 -1.35 -7.66
C TYR A 9 14.89 -1.18 -8.40
N GLU A 10 15.18 -2.00 -9.41
CA GLU A 10 16.40 -1.90 -10.18
C GLU A 10 16.48 -0.61 -11.00
N LEU A 11 15.38 -0.18 -11.63
CA LEU A 11 15.31 1.09 -12.32
C LEU A 11 15.54 2.28 -11.36
N PHE A 12 14.91 2.25 -10.20
CA PHE A 12 15.10 3.28 -9.18
C PHE A 12 16.57 3.37 -8.77
N LYS A 13 17.22 2.25 -8.47
CA LYS A 13 18.64 2.20 -8.13
C LYS A 13 19.52 2.76 -9.25
N LYS A 14 19.25 2.35 -10.49
CA LYS A 14 19.99 2.83 -11.66
C LYS A 14 19.89 4.35 -11.81
N LEU A 15 18.69 4.90 -11.72
CA LEU A 15 18.45 6.34 -11.80
C LEU A 15 19.15 7.11 -10.66
N LYS A 16 19.10 6.57 -9.44
CA LYS A 16 19.79 7.17 -8.29
C LYS A 16 21.31 7.13 -8.43
N LYS A 17 21.88 6.08 -9.03
CA LYS A 17 23.31 6.02 -9.37
C LYS A 17 23.73 7.14 -10.32
N PHE A 18 22.86 7.50 -11.25
CA PHE A 18 23.08 8.65 -12.16
C PHE A 18 22.66 10.00 -11.54
N LYS A 19 22.38 10.03 -10.23
CA LYS A 19 22.00 11.24 -9.47
C LYS A 19 20.70 11.92 -9.95
N TYR A 20 19.81 11.19 -10.63
CA TYR A 20 18.49 11.72 -10.98
C TYR A 20 17.66 11.99 -9.73
N ILE A 21 16.93 13.11 -9.77
CA ILE A 21 15.89 13.45 -8.80
C ILE A 21 14.60 12.79 -9.28
N LEU A 22 13.96 12.03 -8.41
CA LEU A 22 12.70 11.35 -8.70
C LEU A 22 11.57 12.00 -7.88
N PRO A 23 10.88 13.00 -8.43
CA PRO A 23 9.80 13.64 -7.70
C PRO A 23 8.68 12.64 -7.39
N SER A 24 7.92 12.89 -6.31
CA SER A 24 6.64 12.23 -6.12
C SER A 24 5.61 12.80 -7.12
N ILE A 25 4.74 11.93 -7.62
CA ILE A 25 3.67 12.30 -8.55
C ILE A 25 2.35 12.14 -7.80
N ILE A 26 1.66 13.25 -7.59
CA ILE A 26 0.40 13.27 -6.82
C ILE A 26 -0.70 13.78 -7.74
N SER A 27 -1.75 12.97 -7.93
CA SER A 27 -2.92 13.40 -8.70
C SER A 27 -3.57 14.63 -8.08
N LYS A 28 -3.98 15.58 -8.90
CA LYS A 28 -4.75 16.75 -8.45
C LYS A 28 -6.11 16.40 -7.82
N PHE A 29 -6.59 15.18 -8.05
CA PHE A 29 -7.83 14.65 -7.46
C PHE A 29 -7.58 13.84 -6.19
N SER A 30 -6.38 13.91 -5.62
CA SER A 30 -6.05 13.28 -4.34
C SER A 30 -6.06 14.32 -3.22
N TYR A 31 -6.40 13.86 -2.03
CA TYR A 31 -6.19 14.65 -0.81
C TYR A 31 -4.95 14.13 -0.07
N VAL A 32 -4.02 15.01 0.22
CA VAL A 32 -2.85 14.71 1.06
C VAL A 32 -2.79 15.73 2.18
N SER A 33 -2.89 15.26 3.42
CA SER A 33 -2.77 16.13 4.60
C SER A 33 -1.43 16.87 4.60
N PRO A 34 -1.40 18.17 4.93
CA PRO A 34 -0.14 18.92 5.09
C PRO A 34 0.82 18.30 6.12
N LYS A 35 0.31 17.48 7.04
CA LYS A 35 1.12 16.76 8.04
C LYS A 35 1.52 15.36 7.60
N ALA A 36 1.18 14.93 6.39
CA ALA A 36 1.64 13.68 5.83
C ALA A 36 3.01 13.86 5.16
N LYS A 37 3.78 12.77 5.08
CA LYS A 37 5.08 12.75 4.40
C LYS A 37 5.02 11.77 3.23
N ILE A 38 5.35 12.27 2.03
CA ILE A 38 5.44 11.47 0.81
C ILE A 38 6.89 11.49 0.33
N GLU A 39 7.50 10.32 0.22
CA GLU A 39 8.89 10.20 -0.19
C GLU A 39 9.05 10.23 -1.73
N GLU A 40 10.28 10.41 -2.19
CA GLU A 40 10.65 10.50 -3.60
C GLU A 40 10.16 9.30 -4.43
N GLY A 41 9.76 9.57 -5.66
CA GLY A 41 9.31 8.55 -6.62
C GLY A 41 7.97 7.88 -6.29
N ALA A 42 7.31 8.28 -5.20
CA ALA A 42 5.98 7.77 -4.88
C ALA A 42 4.95 8.31 -5.88
N ILE A 43 3.97 7.49 -6.23
CA ILE A 43 2.87 7.84 -7.14
C ILE A 43 1.56 7.68 -6.39
N LEU A 44 0.78 8.74 -6.30
CA LEU A 44 -0.57 8.76 -5.73
C LEU A 44 -1.58 9.00 -6.85
N MET A 45 -2.42 7.99 -7.10
CA MET A 45 -3.41 8.01 -8.17
C MET A 45 -4.68 8.76 -7.75
N ASN A 46 -5.61 8.95 -8.69
CA ASN A 46 -6.86 9.69 -8.48
C ASN A 46 -7.66 9.18 -7.27
N GLY A 47 -8.25 10.09 -6.52
CA GLY A 47 -9.11 9.77 -5.38
C GLY A 47 -8.40 9.17 -4.17
N THR A 48 -7.06 9.17 -4.17
CA THR A 48 -6.28 8.76 -2.99
C THR A 48 -6.47 9.76 -1.86
N VAL A 49 -6.66 9.27 -0.64
CA VAL A 49 -6.74 10.07 0.59
C VAL A 49 -5.60 9.67 1.51
N VAL A 50 -4.76 10.62 1.90
CA VAL A 50 -3.65 10.40 2.84
C VAL A 50 -3.79 11.33 4.02
N ASN A 51 -4.13 10.77 5.18
CA ASN A 51 -4.46 11.52 6.38
C ASN A 51 -3.23 11.94 7.21
N SER A 52 -3.51 12.67 8.28
CA SER A 52 -2.51 13.34 9.11
C SER A 52 -1.44 12.37 9.65
N LYS A 53 -0.16 12.79 9.62
CA LYS A 53 0.98 12.02 10.12
C LYS A 53 1.19 10.66 9.42
N ALA A 54 0.50 10.40 8.32
CA ALA A 54 0.82 9.25 7.48
C ALA A 54 2.15 9.45 6.78
N HIS A 55 2.89 8.37 6.59
CA HIS A 55 4.17 8.37 5.89
C HIS A 55 4.17 7.31 4.78
N ILE A 56 4.44 7.73 3.56
CA ILE A 56 4.53 6.87 2.38
C ILE A 56 5.98 6.88 1.91
N GLY A 57 6.59 5.70 1.92
CA GLY A 57 7.99 5.50 1.55
C GLY A 57 8.27 5.64 0.05
N LYS A 58 9.54 5.53 -0.30
CA LYS A 58 10.06 5.75 -1.66
C LYS A 58 9.45 4.79 -2.67
N ASN A 59 9.22 5.30 -3.88
CA ASN A 59 8.78 4.53 -5.03
C ASN A 59 7.56 3.62 -4.76
N CYS A 60 6.67 4.06 -3.87
CA CYS A 60 5.39 3.41 -3.64
C CYS A 60 4.40 3.77 -4.74
N ILE A 61 3.52 2.84 -5.08
CA ILE A 61 2.32 3.10 -5.88
C ILE A 61 1.13 3.02 -4.94
N ILE A 62 0.43 4.12 -4.77
CA ILE A 62 -0.83 4.23 -4.04
C ILE A 62 -1.91 4.43 -5.10
N ASN A 63 -2.62 3.34 -5.40
CA ASN A 63 -3.50 3.29 -6.56
C ASN A 63 -4.84 4.01 -6.30
N THR A 64 -5.68 4.07 -7.33
CA THR A 64 -6.95 4.79 -7.35
C THR A 64 -7.82 4.48 -6.14
N GLY A 65 -8.32 5.52 -5.48
CA GLY A 65 -9.26 5.42 -4.38
C GLY A 65 -8.74 4.77 -3.09
N VAL A 66 -7.42 4.63 -2.95
CA VAL A 66 -6.81 4.13 -1.70
C VAL A 66 -6.97 5.15 -0.58
N ILE A 67 -7.33 4.69 0.60
CA ILE A 67 -7.40 5.50 1.82
C ILE A 67 -6.29 5.07 2.77
N VAL A 68 -5.45 6.02 3.17
CA VAL A 68 -4.38 5.85 4.15
C VAL A 68 -4.71 6.72 5.36
N GLU A 69 -5.11 6.09 6.44
CA GLU A 69 -5.50 6.78 7.66
C GLU A 69 -4.31 7.27 8.49
N HIS A 70 -4.62 8.10 9.49
CA HIS A 70 -3.67 8.82 10.33
C HIS A 70 -2.59 7.91 10.95
N GLY A 71 -1.38 8.43 11.11
CA GLY A 71 -0.29 7.75 11.79
C GLY A 71 0.27 6.50 11.08
N THR A 72 -0.33 6.10 9.97
CA THR A 72 0.08 4.91 9.20
C THR A 72 1.46 5.11 8.57
N LYS A 73 2.29 4.08 8.62
CA LYS A 73 3.63 4.07 8.02
C LYS A 73 3.75 2.98 6.97
N ILE A 74 4.01 3.37 5.74
CA ILE A 74 4.22 2.49 4.59
C ILE A 74 5.69 2.59 4.17
N GLY A 75 6.41 1.49 4.22
CA GLY A 75 7.81 1.40 3.80
C GLY A 75 7.97 1.54 2.28
N ASN A 76 9.18 1.32 1.78
CA ASN A 76 9.54 1.58 0.39
C ASN A 76 9.02 0.51 -0.58
N PHE A 77 8.84 0.86 -1.85
CA PHE A 77 8.56 -0.03 -2.97
C PHE A 77 7.28 -0.86 -2.83
N ASN A 78 6.33 -0.40 -2.04
CA ASN A 78 5.02 -1.04 -1.95
C ASN A 78 4.15 -0.70 -3.14
N HIS A 79 3.27 -1.62 -3.51
CA HIS A 79 2.14 -1.37 -4.38
C HIS A 79 0.85 -1.63 -3.60
N ILE A 80 0.15 -0.57 -3.29
CA ILE A 80 -1.16 -0.60 -2.66
C ILE A 80 -2.19 -0.46 -3.78
N SER A 81 -2.94 -1.51 -4.05
CA SER A 81 -3.82 -1.60 -5.21
C SER A 81 -5.13 -0.84 -5.00
N THR A 82 -5.96 -0.76 -6.04
CA THR A 82 -7.18 0.04 -6.09
C THR A 82 -8.11 -0.21 -4.90
N GLY A 83 -8.62 0.85 -4.29
CA GLY A 83 -9.65 0.79 -3.26
C GLY A 83 -9.24 0.13 -1.95
N VAL A 84 -7.95 -0.03 -1.69
CA VAL A 84 -7.45 -0.53 -0.40
C VAL A 84 -7.71 0.50 0.69
N ILE A 85 -8.18 0.04 1.86
CA ILE A 85 -8.38 0.86 3.05
C ILE A 85 -7.35 0.46 4.10
N ILE A 86 -6.52 1.41 4.50
CA ILE A 86 -5.52 1.23 5.54
C ILE A 86 -5.91 2.12 6.72
N ASN A 87 -6.37 1.49 7.80
CA ASN A 87 -6.82 2.22 8.98
C ASN A 87 -5.65 2.80 9.80
N GLY A 88 -5.96 3.48 10.89
CA GLY A 88 -4.98 4.25 11.66
C GLY A 88 -3.86 3.43 12.28
N ASP A 89 -2.67 4.05 12.37
CA ASP A 89 -1.47 3.52 13.03
C ASP A 89 -0.98 2.16 12.51
N VAL A 90 -1.35 1.80 11.28
CA VAL A 90 -0.86 0.59 10.59
C VAL A 90 0.63 0.75 10.25
N LYS A 91 1.37 -0.35 10.31
CA LYS A 91 2.76 -0.42 9.86
C LYS A 91 2.91 -1.43 8.74
N ILE A 92 3.30 -0.97 7.57
CA ILE A 92 3.57 -1.81 6.39
C ILE A 92 5.06 -1.73 6.09
N GLY A 93 5.72 -2.88 6.01
CA GLY A 93 7.12 -2.98 5.63
C GLY A 93 7.35 -2.63 4.15
N GLU A 94 8.35 -3.21 3.55
CA GLU A 94 8.78 -2.89 2.19
C GLU A 94 8.43 -3.97 1.18
N LYS A 95 8.33 -3.54 -0.10
CA LYS A 95 8.27 -4.45 -1.26
C LYS A 95 7.05 -5.38 -1.23
N ASN A 96 5.94 -4.90 -0.69
CA ASN A 96 4.68 -5.62 -0.65
C ASN A 96 3.81 -5.29 -1.87
N PHE A 97 2.95 -6.23 -2.23
CA PHE A 97 1.80 -6.02 -3.07
C PHE A 97 0.54 -6.27 -2.24
N ILE A 98 -0.34 -5.28 -2.14
CA ILE A 98 -1.61 -5.38 -1.43
C ILE A 98 -2.73 -5.30 -2.45
N GLY A 99 -3.48 -6.39 -2.61
CA GLY A 99 -4.53 -6.54 -3.61
C GLY A 99 -5.73 -5.64 -3.38
N SER A 100 -6.43 -5.35 -4.46
CA SER A 100 -7.56 -4.39 -4.49
C SER A 100 -8.63 -4.71 -3.45
N GLY A 101 -9.22 -3.66 -2.86
CA GLY A 101 -10.31 -3.79 -1.90
C GLY A 101 -9.93 -4.43 -0.56
N THR A 102 -8.63 -4.64 -0.30
CA THR A 102 -8.16 -5.13 0.99
C THR A 102 -8.40 -4.09 2.08
N ILE A 103 -8.78 -4.56 3.27
CA ILE A 103 -8.93 -3.72 4.47
C ILE A 103 -7.86 -4.12 5.48
N ILE A 104 -7.03 -3.16 5.89
CA ILE A 104 -6.02 -3.34 6.94
C ILE A 104 -6.51 -2.61 8.19
N TYR A 105 -6.75 -3.37 9.25
CA TYR A 105 -7.32 -2.84 10.49
C TYR A 105 -6.30 -2.06 11.31
N ASN A 106 -6.82 -1.20 12.20
CA ASN A 106 -6.00 -0.34 13.08
C ASN A 106 -4.85 -1.10 13.73
N GLN A 107 -3.68 -0.46 13.75
CA GLN A 107 -2.47 -0.96 14.41
C GLN A 107 -1.96 -2.32 13.89
N ALA A 108 -2.54 -2.84 12.82
CA ALA A 108 -2.03 -4.06 12.19
C ALA A 108 -0.62 -3.85 11.63
N LYS A 109 0.12 -4.93 11.49
CA LYS A 109 1.47 -4.92 10.93
C LYS A 109 1.54 -5.86 9.74
N VAL A 110 2.11 -5.39 8.65
CA VAL A 110 2.45 -6.17 7.46
C VAL A 110 3.96 -6.18 7.34
N GLY A 111 4.56 -7.36 7.23
CA GLY A 111 6.02 -7.51 7.05
C GLY A 111 6.50 -7.06 5.68
N ASN A 112 7.66 -7.55 5.26
CA ASN A 112 8.25 -7.24 3.96
C ASN A 112 7.94 -8.32 2.93
N LYS A 113 7.96 -7.96 1.64
CA LYS A 113 7.86 -8.87 0.48
C LYS A 113 6.61 -9.77 0.54
N LYS A 114 5.50 -9.24 1.04
CA LYS A 114 4.22 -9.96 1.11
C LYS A 114 3.40 -9.69 -0.14
N ILE A 115 2.67 -10.71 -0.57
CA ILE A 115 1.61 -10.60 -1.57
C ILE A 115 0.31 -10.88 -0.82
N ILE A 116 -0.50 -9.85 -0.65
CA ILE A 116 -1.82 -9.96 -0.01
C ILE A 116 -2.85 -9.98 -1.14
N PRO A 117 -3.64 -11.05 -1.27
CA PRO A 117 -4.68 -11.13 -2.30
C PRO A 117 -5.73 -10.04 -2.16
N SER A 118 -6.43 -9.77 -3.24
CA SER A 118 -7.56 -8.83 -3.24
C SER A 118 -8.65 -9.26 -2.27
N LEU A 119 -9.38 -8.27 -1.73
CA LEU A 119 -10.50 -8.45 -0.79
C LEU A 119 -10.11 -9.13 0.52
N SER A 120 -8.83 -9.07 0.88
CA SER A 120 -8.33 -9.60 2.16
C SER A 120 -8.69 -8.68 3.32
N ARG A 121 -8.70 -9.25 4.53
CA ARG A 121 -8.77 -8.52 5.79
C ARG A 121 -7.53 -8.82 6.62
N VAL A 122 -6.79 -7.79 6.99
CA VAL A 122 -5.56 -7.90 7.77
C VAL A 122 -5.82 -7.34 9.15
N LYS A 123 -5.81 -8.20 10.17
CA LYS A 123 -6.08 -7.83 11.56
C LYS A 123 -4.84 -7.98 12.43
N LYS A 124 -4.79 -7.23 13.51
CA LYS A 124 -3.85 -7.47 14.60
C LYS A 124 -4.46 -8.55 15.50
N VAL A 125 -3.76 -9.69 15.63
CA VAL A 125 -4.14 -10.72 16.59
C VAL A 125 -2.94 -11.04 17.46
N GLY A 126 -3.00 -10.66 18.75
CA GLY A 126 -1.88 -10.83 19.66
C GLY A 126 -0.60 -10.16 19.11
N LYS A 127 0.51 -10.91 19.06
CA LYS A 127 1.80 -10.43 18.52
C LYS A 127 1.95 -10.63 17.01
N ASN A 128 1.09 -11.42 16.34
CA ASN A 128 1.18 -11.78 14.92
C ASN A 128 0.01 -11.24 14.11
N PRO A 129 0.24 -10.75 12.87
CA PRO A 129 -0.84 -10.40 11.96
C PRO A 129 -1.56 -11.66 11.46
N ILE A 130 -2.89 -11.65 11.46
CA ILE A 130 -3.71 -12.65 10.78
C ILE A 130 -4.18 -12.05 9.45
N TYR A 131 -4.03 -12.83 8.38
CA TYR A 131 -4.55 -12.53 7.05
C TYR A 131 -5.80 -13.39 6.83
N GLU A 132 -6.98 -12.77 6.88
CA GLU A 132 -8.23 -13.44 6.54
C GLU A 132 -8.56 -13.16 5.07
N TYR A 133 -8.73 -14.21 4.30
CA TYR A 133 -9.20 -14.13 2.92
C TYR A 133 -10.67 -14.49 2.89
N SER A 134 -11.51 -13.68 2.25
CA SER A 134 -12.90 -14.06 1.99
C SER A 134 -12.91 -15.05 0.81
N VAL A 135 -12.76 -16.32 1.09
CA VAL A 135 -13.02 -17.39 0.11
C VAL A 135 -14.49 -17.79 0.27
N SER A 136 -15.37 -17.31 -0.63
CA SER A 136 -16.73 -17.85 -0.72
C SER A 136 -16.69 -19.13 -1.54
N PHE A 137 -16.78 -20.26 -0.88
CA PHE A 137 -17.06 -21.54 -1.56
C PHE A 137 -18.56 -21.60 -1.85
N THR A 138 -18.97 -21.37 -3.09
CA THR A 138 -20.28 -21.77 -3.56
C THR A 138 -20.29 -23.29 -3.74
N LYS A 139 -20.91 -24.02 -2.82
CA LYS A 139 -21.27 -25.43 -3.09
C LYS A 139 -22.14 -25.46 -4.34
N ARG A 140 -21.67 -26.06 -5.43
CA ARG A 140 -22.56 -26.45 -6.51
C ARG A 140 -23.61 -27.38 -5.92
N ALA A 141 -24.87 -26.97 -5.96
CA ALA A 141 -25.96 -27.88 -5.68
C ALA A 141 -25.84 -29.03 -6.70
N SER A 142 -25.62 -30.23 -6.23
CA SER A 142 -25.74 -31.46 -7.03
C SER A 142 -27.21 -31.56 -7.46
N ARG A 143 -27.45 -31.55 -8.76
CA ARG A 143 -28.75 -31.93 -9.35
C ARG A 143 -28.84 -33.46 -9.34
#